data_b9565728a526d8983af3aab9d1c19ae3
#
_entry.id   b9565728a526d8983af3aab9d1c19ae3
#
_cell.length_a   1.000
_cell.length_b   1.000
_cell.length_c   1.000
_cell.angle_alpha   90.00
_cell.angle_beta   90.00
_cell.angle_gamma   90.00
#
_symmetry.space_group_name_H-M   'P 1'
#
loop_
_entity.id
_entity.type
_entity.pdbx_description
1 polymer ?
#
loop_
_entity_poly.entity_id
_entity_poly.type
_entity_poly.pdbx_seq_one_letter_code
_entity_poly.pdbx_strand_id
1 'polypeptide(L)'
;MLKQAPMQVVRGFLMGAADIVPGVSGGTIALVLGIYTHLIDTVREGAAVLGAAVKGDFSGAVEKFKAVDWAFFIPLLVGIGIAVIALSHTIERLLEDHPVRMAAAFFGLVVGSIVVTAQRLKLDATRAATLVGVAIVAFFVLGLRSGPVSDPALWYVFIAGAIAICAMILPGISGSFLLLMLGLYDTVLGAVSDRDLAIIVVFGLGAVLGLAGFSTVLHWALHHYHQLVLAGLVGLMLGSLRVLWPWPNGTEGTEGNEMWMPSGDVWVPILLAVIGGVAVVAMSMLAGEEHHDEELDAESEASTAAR
;
A
#
# COMPACT_ATOMS: atom_id res chain seq x y z
N MET A 1 -5.70 22.66 -11.55
CA MET A 1 -5.13 21.36 -11.92
C MET A 1 -3.59 21.31 -11.92
N LEU A 2 -2.86 22.17 -12.66
CA LEU A 2 -1.37 22.13 -12.66
C LEU A 2 -0.71 22.61 -11.35
N LYS A 3 -1.38 23.38 -10.51
CA LYS A 3 -0.85 23.87 -9.22
C LYS A 3 -0.68 22.76 -8.17
N GLN A 4 -1.40 21.65 -8.28
CA GLN A 4 -1.35 20.53 -7.33
C GLN A 4 -0.36 19.43 -7.72
N ALA A 5 0.18 19.46 -8.96
CA ALA A 5 1.11 18.45 -9.43
C ALA A 5 2.34 18.24 -8.53
N PRO A 6 3.01 19.29 -8.00
CA PRO A 6 4.15 19.10 -7.08
C PRO A 6 3.77 18.34 -5.82
N MET A 7 2.59 18.61 -5.27
CA MET A 7 2.08 17.95 -4.08
C MET A 7 1.84 16.45 -4.34
N GLN A 8 1.26 16.11 -5.50
CA GLN A 8 1.05 14.70 -5.86
C GLN A 8 2.39 13.96 -6.07
N VAL A 9 3.42 14.65 -6.59
CA VAL A 9 4.78 14.07 -6.66
C VAL A 9 5.33 13.78 -5.26
N VAL A 10 5.16 14.70 -4.31
CA VAL A 10 5.59 14.48 -2.91
C VAL A 10 4.81 13.32 -2.29
N ARG A 11 3.49 13.27 -2.45
CA ARG A 11 2.65 12.18 -1.96
C ARG A 11 3.07 10.83 -2.56
N GLY A 12 3.32 10.81 -3.87
CA GLY A 12 3.84 9.63 -4.57
C GLY A 12 5.23 9.23 -4.08
N PHE A 13 6.13 10.18 -3.82
CA PHE A 13 7.45 9.89 -3.27
C PHE A 13 7.36 9.23 -1.89
N LEU A 14 6.51 9.72 -1.01
CA LEU A 14 6.28 9.11 0.31
C LEU A 14 5.68 7.70 0.19
N MET A 15 4.73 7.50 -0.74
CA MET A 15 4.17 6.17 -1.02
C MET A 15 5.24 5.21 -1.53
N GLY A 16 6.04 5.62 -2.53
CA GLY A 16 7.10 4.80 -3.11
C GLY A 16 8.21 4.47 -2.11
N ALA A 17 8.56 5.41 -1.21
CA ALA A 17 9.51 5.15 -0.14
C ALA A 17 9.02 4.06 0.83
N ALA A 18 7.71 4.03 1.10
CA ALA A 18 7.10 2.98 1.92
C ALA A 18 7.03 1.62 1.18
N ASP A 19 6.76 1.61 -0.12
CA ASP A 19 6.62 0.38 -0.92
C ASP A 19 7.93 -0.40 -1.09
N ILE A 20 9.09 0.24 -0.93
CA ILE A 20 10.39 -0.42 -1.01
C ILE A 20 10.59 -1.39 0.16
N VAL A 21 9.94 -1.12 1.31
CA VAL A 21 10.16 -1.89 2.53
C VAL A 21 9.20 -3.08 2.61
N PRO A 22 9.71 -4.31 2.75
CA PRO A 22 8.86 -5.48 2.96
C PRO A 22 7.96 -5.32 4.18
N GLY A 23 6.66 -5.57 4.01
CA GLY A 23 5.68 -5.46 5.11
C GLY A 23 5.07 -4.07 5.29
N VAL A 24 5.51 -3.06 4.54
CA VAL A 24 4.86 -1.74 4.46
C VAL A 24 4.24 -1.57 3.08
N SER A 25 3.23 -0.73 2.96
CA SER A 25 2.54 -0.46 1.70
C SER A 25 2.36 1.03 1.49
N GLY A 26 2.56 1.50 0.25
CA GLY A 26 2.21 2.85 -0.17
C GLY A 26 0.72 3.16 0.04
N GLY A 27 -0.13 2.13 0.00
CA GLY A 27 -1.54 2.25 0.39
C GLY A 27 -1.74 2.72 1.83
N THR A 28 -0.84 2.38 2.76
CA THR A 28 -0.83 2.91 4.14
C THR A 28 -0.62 4.42 4.13
N ILE A 29 0.35 4.89 3.37
CA ILE A 29 0.65 6.33 3.24
C ILE A 29 -0.51 7.05 2.54
N ALA A 30 -1.07 6.48 1.47
CA ALA A 30 -2.25 7.04 0.80
C ALA A 30 -3.45 7.22 1.77
N LEU A 31 -3.65 6.24 2.67
CA LEU A 31 -4.72 6.29 3.67
C LEU A 31 -4.47 7.40 4.72
N VAL A 32 -3.24 7.54 5.20
CA VAL A 32 -2.82 8.60 6.14
C VAL A 32 -2.99 9.99 5.52
N LEU A 33 -2.57 10.14 4.26
CA LEU A 33 -2.67 11.40 3.51
C LEU A 33 -4.10 11.72 3.05
N GLY A 34 -5.08 10.83 3.27
CA GLY A 34 -6.47 11.04 2.89
C GLY A 34 -6.77 10.89 1.40
N ILE A 35 -5.81 10.42 0.59
CA ILE A 35 -5.97 10.24 -0.86
C ILE A 35 -6.36 8.81 -1.25
N TYR A 36 -6.57 7.91 -0.31
CA TYR A 36 -6.78 6.48 -0.57
C TYR A 36 -8.00 6.21 -1.45
N THR A 37 -9.16 6.81 -1.13
CA THR A 37 -10.40 6.64 -1.90
C THR A 37 -10.21 7.14 -3.33
N HIS A 38 -9.64 8.34 -3.50
CA HIS A 38 -9.35 8.91 -4.81
C HIS A 38 -8.40 8.03 -5.64
N LEU A 39 -7.38 7.44 -4.99
CA LEU A 39 -6.46 6.49 -5.63
C LEU A 39 -7.21 5.25 -6.14
N ILE A 40 -8.07 4.65 -5.32
CA ILE A 40 -8.86 3.48 -5.71
C ILE A 40 -9.83 3.80 -6.85
N ASP A 41 -10.45 4.97 -6.82
CA ASP A 41 -11.36 5.44 -7.87
C ASP A 41 -10.61 5.61 -9.20
N THR A 42 -9.46 6.27 -9.18
CA THR A 42 -8.62 6.47 -10.37
C THR A 42 -8.09 5.15 -10.95
N VAL A 43 -7.65 4.21 -10.11
CA VAL A 43 -7.22 2.88 -10.54
C VAL A 43 -8.38 2.10 -11.17
N ARG A 44 -9.58 2.15 -10.59
CA ARG A 44 -10.78 1.52 -11.17
C ARG A 44 -11.15 2.14 -12.52
N GLU A 45 -11.07 3.47 -12.65
CA GLU A 45 -11.33 4.15 -13.93
C GLU A 45 -10.34 3.68 -14.99
N GLY A 46 -9.04 3.60 -14.66
CA GLY A 46 -8.02 3.03 -15.54
C GLY A 46 -8.33 1.58 -15.94
N ALA A 47 -8.77 0.74 -14.99
CA ALA A 47 -9.21 -0.62 -15.26
C ALA A 47 -10.43 -0.68 -16.20
N ALA A 48 -11.35 0.27 -16.08
CA ALA A 48 -12.52 0.35 -16.96
C ALA A 48 -12.16 0.73 -18.41
N VAL A 49 -11.07 1.48 -18.62
CA VAL A 49 -10.49 1.75 -19.95
C VAL A 49 -10.03 0.45 -20.60
N LEU A 50 -9.23 -0.34 -19.87
CA LEU A 50 -8.74 -1.64 -20.35
C LEU A 50 -9.91 -2.59 -20.66
N GLY A 51 -10.91 -2.64 -19.76
CA GLY A 51 -12.10 -3.47 -19.96
C GLY A 51 -12.91 -3.11 -21.20
N ALA A 52 -13.02 -1.83 -21.56
CA ALA A 52 -13.66 -1.38 -22.80
C ALA A 52 -12.83 -1.76 -24.04
N ALA A 53 -11.52 -1.55 -23.99
CA ALA A 53 -10.61 -1.88 -25.08
C ALA A 53 -10.61 -3.39 -25.40
N VAL A 54 -10.57 -4.26 -24.38
CA VAL A 54 -10.64 -5.73 -24.55
C VAL A 54 -11.97 -6.18 -25.16
N LYS A 55 -13.08 -5.46 -24.88
CA LYS A 55 -14.39 -5.73 -25.49
C LYS A 55 -14.51 -5.20 -26.92
N GLY A 56 -13.49 -4.55 -27.47
CA GLY A 56 -13.50 -3.93 -28.79
C GLY A 56 -14.26 -2.60 -28.85
N ASP A 57 -14.69 -2.06 -27.72
CA ASP A 57 -15.34 -0.75 -27.62
C ASP A 57 -14.25 0.35 -27.49
N PHE A 58 -13.60 0.65 -28.60
CA PHE A 58 -12.53 1.67 -28.63
C PHE A 58 -13.09 3.08 -28.38
N SER A 59 -14.35 3.35 -28.80
CA SER A 59 -15.00 4.63 -28.54
C SER A 59 -15.22 4.85 -27.04
N GLY A 60 -15.80 3.85 -26.38
CA GLY A 60 -16.00 3.87 -24.93
C GLY A 60 -14.67 3.85 -24.14
N ALA A 61 -13.62 3.19 -24.66
CA ALA A 61 -12.29 3.23 -24.08
C ALA A 61 -11.69 4.64 -24.08
N VAL A 62 -11.81 5.38 -25.20
CA VAL A 62 -11.32 6.76 -25.33
C VAL A 62 -12.10 7.71 -24.40
N GLU A 63 -13.42 7.54 -24.29
CA GLU A 63 -14.24 8.33 -23.38
C GLU A 63 -13.82 8.11 -21.90
N LYS A 64 -13.68 6.86 -21.51
CA LYS A 64 -13.22 6.49 -20.15
C LYS A 64 -11.79 6.96 -19.88
N PHE A 65 -10.89 6.88 -20.87
CA PHE A 65 -9.53 7.38 -20.74
C PHE A 65 -9.49 8.88 -20.42
N LYS A 66 -10.38 9.67 -21.05
CA LYS A 66 -10.49 11.11 -20.76
C LYS A 66 -11.11 11.40 -19.39
N ALA A 67 -11.88 10.48 -18.82
CA ALA A 67 -12.50 10.62 -17.52
C ALA A 67 -11.53 10.35 -16.35
N VAL A 68 -10.43 9.62 -16.60
CA VAL A 68 -9.39 9.35 -15.58
C VAL A 68 -8.72 10.66 -15.16
N ASP A 69 -8.55 10.85 -13.85
CA ASP A 69 -7.81 12.01 -13.32
C ASP A 69 -6.29 11.83 -13.49
N TRP A 70 -5.82 12.08 -14.73
CA TRP A 70 -4.40 12.03 -15.06
C TRP A 70 -3.57 13.10 -14.36
N ALA A 71 -4.20 14.21 -13.95
CA ALA A 71 -3.52 15.28 -13.24
C ALA A 71 -3.16 14.90 -11.80
N PHE A 72 -3.91 13.98 -11.22
CA PHE A 72 -3.59 13.32 -9.96
C PHE A 72 -2.62 12.16 -10.18
N PHE A 73 -2.96 11.26 -11.10
CA PHE A 73 -2.33 9.93 -11.21
C PHE A 73 -0.90 9.97 -11.75
N ILE A 74 -0.63 10.76 -12.81
CA ILE A 74 0.72 10.81 -13.41
C ILE A 74 1.75 11.40 -12.45
N PRO A 75 1.52 12.57 -11.80
CA PRO A 75 2.49 13.09 -10.85
C PRO A 75 2.71 12.14 -9.65
N LEU A 76 1.67 11.45 -9.20
CA LEU A 76 1.78 10.45 -8.14
C LEU A 76 2.72 9.31 -8.56
N LEU A 77 2.53 8.73 -9.75
CA LEU A 77 3.40 7.69 -10.29
C LEU A 77 4.85 8.16 -10.50
N VAL A 78 5.02 9.40 -10.95
CA VAL A 78 6.36 10.02 -11.07
C VAL A 78 7.04 10.08 -9.71
N GLY A 79 6.32 10.50 -8.68
CA GLY A 79 6.83 10.54 -7.31
C GLY A 79 7.24 9.16 -6.81
N ILE A 80 6.40 8.14 -7.00
CA ILE A 80 6.72 6.74 -6.67
C ILE A 80 7.99 6.29 -7.39
N GLY A 81 8.07 6.53 -8.70
CA GLY A 81 9.25 6.17 -9.50
C GLY A 81 10.53 6.85 -9.03
N ILE A 82 10.47 8.13 -8.68
CA ILE A 82 11.61 8.88 -8.12
C ILE A 82 12.05 8.25 -6.79
N ALA A 83 11.12 7.93 -5.90
CA ALA A 83 11.44 7.30 -4.62
C ALA A 83 12.12 5.94 -4.82
N VAL A 84 11.57 5.09 -5.68
CA VAL A 84 12.14 3.77 -5.99
C VAL A 84 13.56 3.91 -6.53
N ILE A 85 13.80 4.77 -7.50
CA ILE A 85 15.13 4.95 -8.11
C ILE A 85 16.13 5.53 -7.11
N ALA A 86 15.71 6.53 -6.33
CA ALA A 86 16.61 7.24 -5.42
C ALA A 86 16.91 6.49 -4.12
N LEU A 87 15.94 5.72 -3.60
CA LEU A 87 16.00 5.16 -2.25
C LEU A 87 16.23 3.66 -2.20
N SER A 88 15.90 2.87 -3.25
CA SER A 88 15.96 1.40 -3.20
C SER A 88 17.29 0.89 -2.67
N HIS A 89 18.39 1.31 -3.27
CA HIS A 89 19.72 0.85 -2.89
C HIS A 89 20.13 1.25 -1.46
N THR A 90 19.70 2.45 -1.02
CA THR A 90 19.98 2.92 0.34
C THR A 90 19.17 2.16 1.37
N ILE A 91 17.87 1.95 1.09
CA ILE A 91 16.96 1.21 1.99
C ILE A 91 17.38 -0.26 2.05
N GLU A 92 17.71 -0.88 0.90
CA GLU A 92 18.20 -2.25 0.83
C GLU A 92 19.44 -2.46 1.72
N ARG A 93 20.45 -1.62 1.57
CA ARG A 93 21.65 -1.66 2.43
C ARG A 93 21.31 -1.48 3.91
N LEU A 94 20.41 -0.55 4.25
CA LEU A 94 20.03 -0.33 5.64
C LEU A 94 19.24 -1.51 6.22
N LEU A 95 18.45 -2.20 5.38
CA LEU A 95 17.76 -3.44 5.77
C LEU A 95 18.78 -4.56 6.04
N GLU A 96 19.80 -4.71 5.20
CA GLU A 96 20.87 -5.70 5.38
C GLU A 96 21.75 -5.38 6.60
N ASP A 97 22.23 -4.14 6.73
CA ASP A 97 23.16 -3.74 7.78
C ASP A 97 22.48 -3.57 9.14
N HIS A 98 21.20 -3.17 9.16
CA HIS A 98 20.49 -2.79 10.38
C HIS A 98 19.02 -3.28 10.40
N PRO A 99 18.74 -4.59 10.20
CA PRO A 99 17.39 -5.11 10.01
C PRO A 99 16.43 -4.79 11.17
N VAL A 100 16.87 -4.96 12.41
CA VAL A 100 16.08 -4.68 13.62
C VAL A 100 15.69 -3.19 13.72
N ARG A 101 16.64 -2.29 13.40
CA ARG A 101 16.41 -0.84 13.47
C ARG A 101 15.44 -0.37 12.39
N MET A 102 15.60 -0.90 11.18
CA MET A 102 14.70 -0.60 10.07
C MET A 102 13.30 -1.13 10.33
N ALA A 103 13.18 -2.39 10.76
CA ALA A 103 11.89 -2.95 11.14
C ALA A 103 11.20 -2.13 12.24
N ALA A 104 11.94 -1.68 13.25
CA ALA A 104 11.40 -0.84 14.31
C ALA A 104 10.90 0.52 13.81
N ALA A 105 11.65 1.19 12.91
CA ALA A 105 11.23 2.45 12.33
C ALA A 105 9.90 2.29 11.55
N PHE A 106 9.78 1.25 10.74
CA PHE A 106 8.58 0.97 9.96
C PHE A 106 7.43 0.41 10.80
N PHE A 107 7.72 -0.36 11.83
CA PHE A 107 6.72 -0.74 12.84
C PHE A 107 6.07 0.51 13.45
N GLY A 108 6.89 1.47 13.87
CA GLY A 108 6.40 2.75 14.38
C GLY A 108 5.58 3.54 13.37
N LEU A 109 6.02 3.58 12.11
CA LEU A 109 5.28 4.22 11.01
C LEU A 109 3.88 3.61 10.85
N VAL A 110 3.76 2.28 10.85
CA VAL A 110 2.46 1.60 10.74
C VAL A 110 1.62 1.83 12.00
N VAL A 111 2.20 1.81 13.19
CA VAL A 111 1.48 2.15 14.44
C VAL A 111 0.95 3.58 14.39
N GLY A 112 1.75 4.56 13.96
CA GLY A 112 1.31 5.94 13.74
C GLY A 112 0.15 6.02 12.73
N SER A 113 0.24 5.27 11.63
CA SER A 113 -0.81 5.18 10.62
C SER A 113 -2.11 4.60 11.17
N ILE A 114 -2.03 3.57 12.02
CA ILE A 114 -3.18 3.01 12.73
C ILE A 114 -3.84 4.08 13.61
N VAL A 115 -3.05 4.81 14.38
CA VAL A 115 -3.56 5.88 15.27
C VAL A 115 -4.28 6.94 14.47
N VAL A 116 -3.66 7.46 13.42
CA VAL A 116 -4.26 8.49 12.54
C VAL A 116 -5.56 8.00 11.89
N THR A 117 -5.54 6.78 11.36
CA THR A 117 -6.70 6.21 10.68
C THR A 117 -7.84 5.88 11.64
N ALA A 118 -7.50 5.36 12.83
CA ALA A 118 -8.48 5.05 13.87
C ALA A 118 -9.21 6.28 14.40
N GLN A 119 -8.59 7.46 14.39
CA GLN A 119 -9.26 8.73 14.77
C GLN A 119 -10.41 9.09 13.82
N ARG A 120 -10.36 8.64 12.55
CA ARG A 120 -11.41 8.85 11.55
C ARG A 120 -12.53 7.80 11.63
N LEU A 121 -12.35 6.75 12.46
CA LEU A 121 -13.28 5.65 12.59
C LEU A 121 -14.30 5.92 13.68
N LYS A 122 -15.58 5.91 13.32
CA LYS A 122 -16.69 5.97 14.28
C LYS A 122 -16.97 4.55 14.78
N LEU A 123 -16.41 4.19 15.94
CA LEU A 123 -16.53 2.85 16.51
C LEU A 123 -17.94 2.55 16.99
N ASP A 124 -18.48 1.43 16.53
CA ASP A 124 -19.64 0.73 17.08
C ASP A 124 -19.31 -0.76 17.24
N ALA A 125 -20.21 -1.54 17.77
CA ALA A 125 -19.98 -2.98 18.03
C ALA A 125 -19.63 -3.75 16.74
N THR A 126 -20.28 -3.45 15.61
CA THR A 126 -20.03 -4.12 14.33
C THR A 126 -18.65 -3.77 13.78
N ARG A 127 -18.27 -2.49 13.80
CA ARG A 127 -16.96 -2.03 13.31
C ARG A 127 -15.83 -2.51 14.20
N ALA A 128 -16.05 -2.51 15.53
CA ALA A 128 -15.08 -3.07 16.48
C ALA A 128 -14.88 -4.58 16.24
N ALA A 129 -15.96 -5.32 16.04
CA ALA A 129 -15.88 -6.76 15.72
C ALA A 129 -15.17 -7.01 14.39
N THR A 130 -15.42 -6.18 13.35
CA THR A 130 -14.73 -6.26 12.06
C THR A 130 -13.24 -5.99 12.22
N LEU A 131 -12.87 -4.90 12.91
CA LEU A 131 -11.49 -4.53 13.17
C LEU A 131 -10.74 -5.66 13.87
N VAL A 132 -11.27 -6.17 14.98
CA VAL A 132 -10.66 -7.24 15.77
C VAL A 132 -10.61 -8.55 14.97
N GLY A 133 -11.69 -8.91 14.29
CA GLY A 133 -11.76 -10.13 13.47
C GLY A 133 -10.74 -10.12 12.33
N VAL A 134 -10.64 -9.00 11.60
CA VAL A 134 -9.65 -8.85 10.51
C VAL A 134 -8.23 -8.82 11.08
N ALA A 135 -8.00 -8.16 12.22
CA ALA A 135 -6.68 -8.14 12.86
C ALA A 135 -6.21 -9.56 13.26
N ILE A 136 -7.10 -10.35 13.86
CA ILE A 136 -6.80 -11.74 14.24
C ILE A 136 -6.52 -12.58 13.00
N VAL A 137 -7.37 -12.53 11.98
CA VAL A 137 -7.19 -13.29 10.74
C VAL A 137 -5.88 -12.89 10.07
N ALA A 138 -5.62 -11.58 9.90
CA ALA A 138 -4.40 -11.09 9.31
C ALA A 138 -3.15 -11.53 10.10
N PHE A 139 -3.18 -11.44 11.43
CA PHE A 139 -2.09 -11.87 12.29
C PHE A 139 -1.71 -13.33 12.07
N PHE A 140 -2.68 -14.23 11.96
CA PHE A 140 -2.40 -15.65 11.74
C PHE A 140 -2.05 -15.93 10.28
N VAL A 141 -2.77 -15.37 9.32
CA VAL A 141 -2.52 -15.61 7.89
C VAL A 141 -1.16 -15.09 7.47
N LEU A 142 -0.78 -13.87 7.88
CA LEU A 142 0.53 -13.31 7.58
C LEU A 142 1.69 -14.00 8.32
N GLY A 143 1.39 -14.87 9.25
CA GLY A 143 2.36 -15.78 9.89
C GLY A 143 2.62 -17.07 9.13
N LEU A 144 1.79 -17.38 8.13
CA LEU A 144 1.98 -18.58 7.32
C LEU A 144 3.11 -18.36 6.30
N ARG A 145 3.84 -19.41 6.00
CA ARG A 145 4.85 -19.43 4.92
C ARG A 145 4.81 -20.74 4.19
N SER A 146 4.93 -20.71 2.88
CA SER A 146 5.35 -21.86 2.09
C SER A 146 6.86 -21.79 1.87
N GLY A 147 7.50 -22.93 1.75
CA GLY A 147 8.88 -22.98 1.25
C GLY A 147 8.96 -22.54 -0.23
N PRO A 148 10.18 -22.29 -0.77
CA PRO A 148 10.36 -21.95 -2.18
C PRO A 148 9.71 -23.02 -3.09
N VAL A 149 8.94 -22.57 -4.06
CA VAL A 149 8.31 -23.43 -5.06
C VAL A 149 9.21 -23.49 -6.27
N SER A 150 9.82 -24.68 -6.50
CA SER A 150 10.59 -24.94 -7.70
C SER A 150 9.65 -25.26 -8.86
N ASP A 151 9.84 -24.64 -10.00
CA ASP A 151 9.08 -24.87 -11.24
C ASP A 151 7.55 -24.73 -11.05
N PRO A 152 7.06 -23.53 -10.68
CA PRO A 152 5.64 -23.31 -10.42
C PRO A 152 4.82 -23.39 -11.71
N ALA A 153 3.65 -24.03 -11.63
CA ALA A 153 2.71 -24.03 -12.72
C ALA A 153 2.25 -22.59 -13.08
N LEU A 154 2.10 -22.24 -14.35
CA LEU A 154 1.77 -20.90 -14.81
C LEU A 154 0.46 -20.35 -14.22
N TRP A 155 -0.55 -21.21 -13.97
CA TRP A 155 -1.78 -20.78 -13.30
C TRP A 155 -1.54 -20.28 -11.87
N TYR A 156 -0.55 -20.88 -11.16
CA TYR A 156 -0.17 -20.46 -9.81
C TYR A 156 0.55 -19.11 -9.85
N VAL A 157 1.43 -18.91 -10.84
CA VAL A 157 2.08 -17.62 -11.10
C VAL A 157 1.06 -16.53 -11.41
N PHE A 158 0.02 -16.83 -12.21
CA PHE A 158 -1.09 -15.92 -12.50
C PHE A 158 -1.85 -15.51 -11.24
N ILE A 159 -2.24 -16.47 -10.41
CA ILE A 159 -2.96 -16.22 -9.14
C ILE A 159 -2.07 -15.40 -8.19
N ALA A 160 -0.78 -15.73 -8.10
CA ALA A 160 0.16 -14.99 -7.26
C ALA A 160 0.30 -13.53 -7.71
N GLY A 161 0.35 -13.26 -9.01
CA GLY A 161 0.33 -11.90 -9.55
C GLY A 161 -0.94 -11.13 -9.15
N ALA A 162 -2.10 -11.78 -9.27
CA ALA A 162 -3.37 -11.18 -8.86
C ALA A 162 -3.42 -10.88 -7.34
N ILE A 163 -2.97 -11.80 -6.51
CA ILE A 163 -2.95 -11.61 -5.06
C ILE A 163 -1.93 -10.54 -4.65
N ALA A 164 -0.73 -10.57 -5.22
CA ALA A 164 0.33 -9.63 -4.89
C ALA A 164 -0.08 -8.17 -5.16
N ILE A 165 -0.69 -7.89 -6.31
CA ILE A 165 -1.13 -6.52 -6.64
C ILE A 165 -2.30 -6.07 -5.76
N CYS A 166 -3.23 -6.97 -5.41
CA CYS A 166 -4.30 -6.67 -4.48
C CYS A 166 -3.75 -6.29 -3.10
N ALA A 167 -2.71 -6.99 -2.65
CA ALA A 167 -2.04 -6.68 -1.40
C ALA A 167 -1.33 -5.33 -1.42
N MET A 168 -0.69 -4.95 -2.51
CA MET A 168 -0.01 -3.65 -2.62
C MET A 168 -0.96 -2.47 -2.45
N ILE A 169 -2.21 -2.61 -2.86
CA ILE A 169 -3.23 -1.58 -2.66
C ILE A 169 -3.69 -1.53 -1.20
N LEU A 170 -3.74 -2.68 -0.53
CA LEU A 170 -4.23 -2.75 0.85
C LEU A 170 -3.19 -2.17 1.83
N PRO A 171 -3.61 -1.26 2.74
CA PRO A 171 -2.72 -0.76 3.78
C PRO A 171 -2.19 -1.88 4.68
N GLY A 172 -0.90 -1.82 4.98
CA GLY A 172 -0.26 -2.73 5.94
C GLY A 172 0.21 -4.07 5.35
N ILE A 173 0.03 -4.31 4.05
CA ILE A 173 0.53 -5.52 3.39
C ILE A 173 1.36 -5.15 2.16
N SER A 174 2.51 -5.80 2.00
CA SER A 174 3.37 -5.65 0.83
C SER A 174 3.15 -6.83 -0.14
N GLY A 175 3.10 -6.52 -1.44
CA GLY A 175 2.99 -7.55 -2.48
C GLY A 175 4.21 -8.47 -2.53
N SER A 176 5.41 -7.92 -2.33
CA SER A 176 6.65 -8.72 -2.24
C SER A 176 6.61 -9.69 -1.06
N PHE A 177 6.11 -9.27 0.08
CA PHE A 177 5.93 -10.15 1.23
C PHE A 177 4.93 -11.29 0.93
N LEU A 178 3.83 -11.02 0.23
CA LEU A 178 2.91 -12.09 -0.19
C LEU A 178 3.55 -13.05 -1.19
N LEU A 179 4.41 -12.56 -2.09
CA LEU A 179 5.18 -13.45 -2.97
C LEU A 179 6.14 -14.35 -2.18
N LEU A 180 6.79 -13.82 -1.13
CA LEU A 180 7.59 -14.63 -0.21
C LEU A 180 6.73 -15.69 0.50
N MET A 181 5.56 -15.29 1.02
CA MET A 181 4.62 -16.24 1.63
C MET A 181 4.19 -17.37 0.69
N LEU A 182 3.99 -17.03 -0.59
CA LEU A 182 3.61 -18.00 -1.63
C LEU A 182 4.80 -18.81 -2.18
N GLY A 183 6.03 -18.50 -1.74
CA GLY A 183 7.24 -19.17 -2.22
C GLY A 183 7.62 -18.86 -3.67
N LEU A 184 7.13 -17.73 -4.21
CA LEU A 184 7.32 -17.34 -5.61
C LEU A 184 8.17 -16.08 -5.78
N TYR A 185 8.69 -15.50 -4.71
CA TYR A 185 9.48 -14.27 -4.78
C TYR A 185 10.71 -14.43 -5.68
N ASP A 186 11.52 -15.47 -5.42
CA ASP A 186 12.73 -15.74 -6.20
C ASP A 186 12.40 -16.11 -7.66
N THR A 187 11.31 -16.84 -7.88
CA THR A 187 10.85 -17.19 -9.23
C THR A 187 10.50 -15.96 -10.05
N VAL A 188 9.74 -15.01 -9.47
CA VAL A 188 9.31 -13.80 -10.18
C VAL A 188 10.50 -12.86 -10.39
N LEU A 189 11.36 -12.69 -9.38
CA LEU A 189 12.54 -11.84 -9.49
C LEU A 189 13.57 -12.44 -10.46
N GLY A 190 13.81 -13.74 -10.38
CA GLY A 190 14.68 -14.49 -11.31
C GLY A 190 14.18 -14.40 -12.75
N ALA A 191 12.88 -14.53 -12.98
CA ALA A 191 12.30 -14.41 -14.31
C ALA A 191 12.59 -13.06 -14.99
N VAL A 192 12.64 -11.96 -14.21
CA VAL A 192 13.02 -10.64 -14.73
C VAL A 192 14.50 -10.62 -15.15
N SER A 193 15.38 -11.20 -14.33
CA SER A 193 16.83 -11.27 -14.60
C SER A 193 17.15 -12.17 -15.80
N ASP A 194 16.48 -13.33 -15.88
CA ASP A 194 16.67 -14.35 -16.89
C ASP A 194 15.84 -14.08 -18.17
N ARG A 195 15.01 -13.05 -18.14
CA ARG A 195 14.09 -12.66 -19.23
C ARG A 195 13.11 -13.78 -19.59
N ASP A 196 12.63 -14.52 -18.60
CA ASP A 196 11.57 -15.51 -18.82
C ASP A 196 10.24 -14.82 -19.09
N LEU A 197 9.97 -14.58 -20.39
CA LEU A 197 8.78 -13.89 -20.84
C LEU A 197 7.49 -14.62 -20.47
N ALA A 198 7.50 -15.94 -20.33
CA ALA A 198 6.31 -16.69 -19.98
C ALA A 198 5.86 -16.36 -18.54
N ILE A 199 6.78 -16.41 -17.59
CA ILE A 199 6.50 -16.05 -16.20
C ILE A 199 6.14 -14.57 -16.08
N ILE A 200 6.90 -13.67 -16.72
CA ILE A 200 6.65 -12.21 -16.65
C ILE A 200 5.26 -11.86 -17.21
N VAL A 201 4.90 -12.39 -18.37
CA VAL A 201 3.60 -12.08 -19.00
C VAL A 201 2.45 -12.67 -18.19
N VAL A 202 2.57 -13.92 -17.75
CA VAL A 202 1.50 -14.58 -16.97
C VAL A 202 1.31 -13.89 -15.61
N PHE A 203 2.39 -13.55 -14.92
CA PHE A 203 2.33 -12.78 -13.69
C PHE A 203 1.71 -11.40 -13.91
N GLY A 204 2.14 -10.68 -14.95
CA GLY A 204 1.62 -9.38 -15.31
C GLY A 204 0.13 -9.40 -15.66
N LEU A 205 -0.33 -10.41 -16.39
CA LEU A 205 -1.75 -10.61 -16.68
C LEU A 205 -2.56 -10.86 -15.40
N GLY A 206 -2.02 -11.70 -14.50
CA GLY A 206 -2.62 -11.90 -13.18
C GLY A 206 -2.74 -10.59 -12.41
N ALA A 207 -1.66 -9.79 -12.37
CA ALA A 207 -1.65 -8.50 -11.70
C ALA A 207 -2.68 -7.52 -12.31
N VAL A 208 -2.72 -7.37 -13.63
CA VAL A 208 -3.67 -6.46 -14.28
C VAL A 208 -5.13 -6.85 -14.02
N LEU A 209 -5.46 -8.14 -14.15
CA LEU A 209 -6.83 -8.62 -13.92
C LEU A 209 -7.20 -8.60 -12.45
N GLY A 210 -6.27 -8.94 -11.56
CA GLY A 210 -6.43 -8.83 -10.12
C GLY A 210 -6.70 -7.39 -9.69
N LEU A 211 -5.90 -6.45 -10.18
CA LEU A 211 -6.04 -5.03 -9.93
C LEU A 211 -7.42 -4.51 -10.41
N ALA A 212 -7.80 -4.84 -11.63
CA ALA A 212 -9.07 -4.41 -12.21
C ALA A 212 -10.28 -4.93 -11.43
N GLY A 213 -10.28 -6.22 -11.10
CA GLY A 213 -11.37 -6.83 -10.32
C GLY A 213 -11.41 -6.29 -8.89
N PHE A 214 -10.28 -6.28 -8.21
CA PHE A 214 -10.19 -5.88 -6.81
C PHE A 214 -10.47 -4.38 -6.62
N SER A 215 -9.94 -3.49 -7.47
CA SER A 215 -10.24 -2.06 -7.38
C SER A 215 -11.74 -1.77 -7.57
N THR A 216 -12.42 -2.53 -8.43
CA THR A 216 -13.87 -2.41 -8.62
C THR A 216 -14.64 -2.81 -7.36
N VAL A 217 -14.28 -3.93 -6.75
CA VAL A 217 -14.91 -4.39 -5.50
C VAL A 217 -14.62 -3.44 -4.35
N LEU A 218 -13.37 -3.00 -4.22
CA LEU A 218 -12.95 -2.10 -3.16
C LEU A 218 -13.58 -0.71 -3.29
N HIS A 219 -13.65 -0.16 -4.52
CA HIS A 219 -14.38 1.07 -4.80
C HIS A 219 -15.84 0.95 -4.35
N TRP A 220 -16.55 -0.11 -4.78
CA TRP A 220 -17.93 -0.35 -4.38
C TRP A 220 -18.06 -0.42 -2.85
N ALA A 221 -17.18 -1.15 -2.18
CA ALA A 221 -17.20 -1.30 -0.73
C ALA A 221 -16.92 0.02 0.00
N LEU A 222 -15.96 0.82 -0.47
CA LEU A 222 -15.63 2.14 0.09
C LEU A 222 -16.81 3.12 -0.04
N HIS A 223 -17.54 3.09 -1.15
CA HIS A 223 -18.67 3.99 -1.36
C HIS A 223 -19.94 3.58 -0.59
N HIS A 224 -20.17 2.27 -0.40
CA HIS A 224 -21.37 1.77 0.29
C HIS A 224 -21.15 1.53 1.80
N TYR A 225 -19.94 1.12 2.19
CA TYR A 225 -19.61 0.68 3.56
C TYR A 225 -18.32 1.31 4.08
N HIS A 226 -18.10 2.59 3.80
CA HIS A 226 -16.85 3.31 4.10
C HIS A 226 -16.28 3.02 5.48
N GLN A 227 -17.09 3.19 6.54
CA GLN A 227 -16.64 2.99 7.91
C GLN A 227 -16.31 1.53 8.25
N LEU A 228 -17.00 0.57 7.62
CA LEU A 228 -16.72 -0.86 7.82
C LEU A 228 -15.43 -1.27 7.11
N VAL A 229 -15.22 -0.77 5.89
CA VAL A 229 -13.96 -0.96 5.16
C VAL A 229 -12.81 -0.34 5.92
N LEU A 230 -12.98 0.90 6.42
CA LEU A 230 -11.96 1.57 7.22
C LEU A 230 -11.60 0.75 8.48
N ALA A 231 -12.60 0.18 9.17
CA ALA A 231 -12.37 -0.72 10.30
C ALA A 231 -11.58 -1.97 9.88
N GLY A 232 -11.91 -2.55 8.73
CA GLY A 232 -11.17 -3.68 8.15
C GLY A 232 -9.72 -3.33 7.83
N LEU A 233 -9.48 -2.17 7.21
CA LEU A 233 -8.12 -1.69 6.88
C LEU A 233 -7.28 -1.43 8.14
N VAL A 234 -7.86 -0.83 9.18
CA VAL A 234 -7.20 -0.66 10.48
C VAL A 234 -6.89 -2.02 11.12
N GLY A 235 -7.84 -2.96 11.06
CA GLY A 235 -7.62 -4.33 11.52
C GLY A 235 -6.49 -5.03 10.77
N LEU A 236 -6.44 -4.84 9.45
CA LEU A 236 -5.40 -5.39 8.59
C LEU A 236 -4.01 -4.86 8.96
N MET A 237 -3.88 -3.53 9.14
CA MET A 237 -2.65 -2.91 9.61
C MET A 237 -2.24 -3.42 11.00
N LEU A 238 -3.20 -3.59 11.92
CA LEU A 238 -2.90 -4.16 13.25
C LEU A 238 -2.36 -5.59 13.15
N GLY A 239 -2.98 -6.44 12.35
CA GLY A 239 -2.54 -7.82 12.14
C GLY A 239 -1.18 -7.90 11.45
N SER A 240 -0.89 -6.96 10.54
CA SER A 240 0.38 -6.90 9.80
C SER A 240 1.58 -6.44 10.63
N LEU A 241 1.37 -5.84 11.82
CA LEU A 241 2.46 -5.49 12.73
C LEU A 241 3.32 -6.71 13.11
N ARG A 242 2.76 -7.92 13.02
CA ARG A 242 3.54 -9.15 13.18
C ARG A 242 4.71 -9.24 12.22
N VAL A 243 4.51 -8.87 10.96
CA VAL A 243 5.54 -8.93 9.90
C VAL A 243 6.67 -7.94 10.15
N LEU A 244 6.34 -6.81 10.78
CA LEU A 244 7.27 -5.73 11.09
C LEU A 244 7.86 -5.83 12.49
N TRP A 245 7.58 -6.92 13.23
CA TRP A 245 8.13 -7.09 14.57
C TRP A 245 9.66 -7.14 14.54
N PRO A 246 10.36 -6.27 15.29
CA PRO A 246 11.79 -6.07 15.09
C PRO A 246 12.67 -7.26 15.51
N TRP A 247 12.22 -8.08 16.45
CA TRP A 247 13.06 -9.14 17.01
C TRP A 247 12.60 -10.53 16.57
N PRO A 248 13.59 -11.44 16.27
CA PRO A 248 15.03 -11.28 16.51
C PRO A 248 15.79 -10.55 15.40
N ASN A 249 15.35 -10.58 14.13
CA ASN A 249 16.16 -10.20 12.97
C ASN A 249 15.49 -9.13 12.07
N GLY A 250 14.47 -8.45 12.55
CA GLY A 250 13.73 -7.49 11.74
C GLY A 250 12.92 -8.16 10.63
N THR A 251 12.83 -7.48 9.48
CA THR A 251 12.11 -7.99 8.31
C THR A 251 12.91 -8.98 7.47
N GLU A 252 14.21 -9.10 7.73
CA GLU A 252 15.07 -10.11 7.14
C GLU A 252 14.91 -11.44 7.87
N GLY A 253 14.17 -12.25 7.41
CA GLY A 253 14.08 -13.56 7.96
C GLY A 253 13.27 -14.43 7.04
N THR A 254 13.95 -15.02 6.07
CA THR A 254 13.40 -16.10 5.27
C THR A 254 12.96 -17.28 6.13
N GLU A 255 13.41 -17.37 7.38
CA GLU A 255 13.18 -18.52 8.26
C GLU A 255 12.19 -18.28 9.39
N GLY A 256 11.85 -17.03 9.76
CA GLY A 256 11.05 -16.87 10.95
C GLY A 256 10.21 -15.60 10.99
N ASN A 257 8.93 -15.74 10.84
CA ASN A 257 7.95 -14.84 11.42
C ASN A 257 7.86 -15.08 12.94
N GLU A 258 8.99 -15.41 13.56
CA GLU A 258 9.07 -15.66 14.99
C GLU A 258 9.13 -14.34 15.73
N MET A 259 8.22 -14.19 16.66
CA MET A 259 8.19 -13.01 17.53
C MET A 259 8.94 -13.35 18.82
N TRP A 260 10.13 -12.82 18.94
CA TRP A 260 10.94 -12.99 20.16
C TRP A 260 10.81 -11.78 21.07
N MET A 261 11.14 -11.98 22.34
CA MET A 261 11.25 -10.87 23.27
C MET A 261 12.38 -9.93 22.83
N PRO A 262 12.22 -8.61 23.04
CA PRO A 262 13.27 -7.64 22.78
C PRO A 262 14.60 -8.06 23.43
N SER A 263 15.69 -8.07 22.66
CA SER A 263 17.01 -8.45 23.12
C SER A 263 18.09 -7.57 22.49
N GLY A 264 19.25 -7.47 23.12
CA GLY A 264 20.36 -6.64 22.67
C GLY A 264 20.11 -5.16 22.93
N ASP A 265 20.46 -4.29 21.97
CA ASP A 265 20.19 -2.85 22.02
C ASP A 265 18.72 -2.59 21.74
N VAL A 266 17.93 -2.39 22.78
CA VAL A 266 16.46 -2.17 22.68
C VAL A 266 16.11 -0.70 22.50
N TRP A 267 16.97 0.21 23.02
CA TRP A 267 16.64 1.62 23.10
C TRP A 267 16.62 2.30 21.74
N VAL A 268 17.57 1.98 20.86
CA VAL A 268 17.63 2.56 19.53
C VAL A 268 16.43 2.12 18.68
N PRO A 269 16.07 0.84 18.62
CA PRO A 269 14.83 0.39 17.96
C PRO A 269 13.56 1.08 18.51
N ILE A 270 13.40 1.18 19.82
CA ILE A 270 12.24 1.85 20.43
C ILE A 270 12.19 3.34 20.02
N LEU A 271 13.33 4.03 20.08
CA LEU A 271 13.42 5.43 19.66
C LEU A 271 13.04 5.60 18.19
N LEU A 272 13.53 4.74 17.31
CA LEU A 272 13.22 4.76 15.89
C LEU A 272 11.72 4.47 15.64
N ALA A 273 11.12 3.54 16.38
CA ALA A 273 9.68 3.30 16.30
C ALA A 273 8.87 4.54 16.74
N VAL A 274 9.27 5.20 17.81
CA VAL A 274 8.63 6.46 18.25
C VAL A 274 8.80 7.55 17.18
N ILE A 275 9.99 7.72 16.62
CA ILE A 275 10.25 8.70 15.55
C ILE A 275 9.38 8.39 14.32
N GLY A 276 9.31 7.14 13.87
CA GLY A 276 8.46 6.71 12.75
C GLY A 276 6.99 7.02 12.99
N GLY A 277 6.48 6.70 14.17
CA GLY A 277 5.09 6.98 14.55
C GLY A 277 4.78 8.49 14.61
N VAL A 278 5.65 9.27 15.24
CA VAL A 278 5.51 10.74 15.32
C VAL A 278 5.59 11.38 13.94
N ALA A 279 6.49 10.91 13.07
CA ALA A 279 6.61 11.43 11.71
C ALA A 279 5.31 11.28 10.91
N VAL A 280 4.62 10.13 11.03
CA VAL A 280 3.33 9.89 10.36
C VAL A 280 2.25 10.79 10.94
N VAL A 281 2.17 10.93 12.25
CA VAL A 281 1.18 11.81 12.89
C VAL A 281 1.40 13.26 12.46
N ALA A 282 2.65 13.74 12.47
CA ALA A 282 3.00 15.08 12.02
C ALA A 282 2.64 15.30 10.53
N MET A 283 2.96 14.33 9.68
CA MET A 283 2.61 14.37 8.26
C MET A 283 1.09 14.42 8.04
N SER A 284 0.31 13.67 8.82
CA SER A 284 -1.15 13.70 8.76
C SER A 284 -1.73 15.04 9.18
N MET A 285 -1.14 15.71 10.18
CA MET A 285 -1.57 17.06 10.61
C MET A 285 -1.33 18.08 9.51
N LEU A 286 -0.15 18.07 8.89
CA LEU A 286 0.18 18.98 7.78
C LEU A 286 -0.75 18.75 6.57
N ALA A 287 -1.04 17.52 6.23
CA ALA A 287 -1.98 17.19 5.14
C ALA A 287 -3.43 17.62 5.44
N GLY A 288 -3.82 17.63 6.72
CA GLY A 288 -5.15 18.08 7.16
C GLY A 288 -5.32 19.59 7.08
N GLU A 289 -4.30 20.35 7.39
CA GLU A 289 -4.30 21.82 7.25
C GLU A 289 -4.45 22.26 5.79
N GLU A 290 -3.74 21.61 4.87
CA GLU A 290 -3.84 21.89 3.42
C GLU A 290 -5.26 21.67 2.86
N HIS A 291 -5.95 20.60 3.28
CA HIS A 291 -7.33 20.37 2.84
C HIS A 291 -8.31 21.44 3.34
N HIS A 292 -8.09 21.94 4.55
CA HIS A 292 -8.93 22.99 5.12
C HIS A 292 -8.72 24.34 4.43
N ASP A 293 -7.49 24.68 4.08
CA ASP A 293 -7.15 25.88 3.35
C ASP A 293 -7.69 25.85 1.90
N GLU A 294 -7.62 24.68 1.21
CA GLU A 294 -8.21 24.51 -0.12
C GLU A 294 -9.74 24.65 -0.12
N GLU A 295 -10.44 24.15 0.91
CA GLU A 295 -11.89 24.31 1.06
C GLU A 295 -12.26 25.79 1.28
N LEU A 296 -11.51 26.50 2.11
CA LEU A 296 -11.74 27.93 2.38
C LEU A 296 -11.49 28.80 1.12
N ASP A 297 -10.45 28.47 0.34
CA ASP A 297 -10.17 29.18 -0.92
C ASP A 297 -11.26 28.92 -1.96
N ALA A 298 -11.74 27.68 -2.09
CA ALA A 298 -12.81 27.31 -3.00
C ALA A 298 -14.15 27.98 -2.63
N GLU A 299 -14.49 28.07 -1.34
CA GLU A 299 -15.67 28.78 -0.87
C GLU A 299 -15.56 30.29 -1.11
N SER A 300 -14.36 30.87 -0.94
CA SER A 300 -14.08 32.28 -1.22
C SER A 300 -14.22 32.62 -2.69
N GLU A 301 -13.67 31.76 -3.60
CA GLU A 301 -13.81 31.91 -5.06
C GLU A 301 -15.28 31.79 -5.50
N ALA A 302 -16.02 30.82 -4.98
CA ALA A 302 -17.44 30.65 -5.27
C ALA A 302 -18.29 31.84 -4.81
N SER A 303 -17.98 32.38 -3.63
CA SER A 303 -18.65 33.58 -3.10
C SER A 303 -18.35 34.83 -3.94
N THR A 304 -17.13 34.94 -4.49
CA THR A 304 -16.72 36.09 -5.34
C THR A 304 -17.34 35.99 -6.73
N ALA A 305 -17.51 34.79 -7.28
CA ALA A 305 -18.16 34.55 -8.58
C ALA A 305 -19.68 34.75 -8.56
N ALA A 306 -20.30 34.69 -7.37
CA ALA A 306 -21.73 34.87 -7.17
C ALA A 306 -22.14 36.34 -6.94
N ARG A 307 -21.19 37.27 -6.85
CA ARG A 307 -21.40 38.74 -6.75
C ARG A 307 -21.18 39.40 -8.11
#